data_7915381ba06fcee0e6e2a4a657fb5e3e
#
_entry.id   7915381ba06fcee0e6e2a4a657fb5e3e
#
_cell.length_a   1.000
_cell.length_b   1.000
_cell.length_c   1.000
_cell.angle_alpha   90.00
_cell.angle_beta   90.00
_cell.angle_gamma   90.00
#
_symmetry.space_group_name_H-M   'P 1'
#
loop_
_entity.id
_entity.type
_entity.pdbx_description
1 polymer ?
#
loop_
_entity_poly.entity_id
_entity_poly.type
_entity_poly.pdbx_seq_one_letter_code
_entity_poly.pdbx_strand_id
1 'polypeptide(L)'
;MRNAYKVLAYIVAAEVAIQAMVMVWAIAGLVKWVDGGGVFDKSIMESGATPFTEVFGIIVHAINGTFVVPAIALVLLITSFFTKVRGAIKWAAIVFVLVVAQGQIGYLGHEFPFAGALHGLNALALFSAAFYTGRRIRTAASPVVEEQPEVQAATPV
;
A
#
# COMPACT_ATOMS: atom_id res chain seq x y z
N MET A 1 -7.17 14.80 -12.46
CA MET A 1 -6.39 13.55 -12.52
C MET A 1 -5.13 13.55 -11.62
N ARG A 2 -4.30 14.62 -11.57
CA ARG A 2 -3.08 14.64 -10.71
C ARG A 2 -3.36 14.40 -9.22
N ASN A 3 -4.41 15.05 -8.66
CA ASN A 3 -4.78 14.85 -7.26
C ASN A 3 -5.31 13.44 -7.00
N ALA A 4 -6.13 12.89 -7.90
CA ALA A 4 -6.63 11.52 -7.78
C ALA A 4 -5.46 10.51 -7.78
N TYR A 5 -4.52 10.63 -8.70
CA TYR A 5 -3.32 9.81 -8.75
C TYR A 5 -2.51 9.87 -7.45
N LYS A 6 -2.28 11.08 -6.91
CA LYS A 6 -1.59 11.29 -5.65
C LYS A 6 -2.31 10.62 -4.47
N VAL A 7 -3.62 10.82 -4.38
CA VAL A 7 -4.45 10.26 -3.30
C VAL A 7 -4.45 8.74 -3.38
N LEU A 8 -4.65 8.16 -4.57
CA LEU A 8 -4.60 6.71 -4.78
C LEU A 8 -3.26 6.10 -4.36
N ALA A 9 -2.14 6.75 -4.70
CA ALA A 9 -0.82 6.27 -4.29
C ALA A 9 -0.65 6.27 -2.76
N TYR A 10 -1.14 7.29 -2.06
CA TYR A 10 -1.13 7.32 -0.60
C TYR A 10 -2.12 6.33 0.02
N ILE A 11 -3.26 6.07 -0.63
CA ILE A 11 -4.19 5.03 -0.18
C ILE A 11 -3.50 3.67 -0.24
N VAL A 12 -2.80 3.32 -1.34
CA VAL A 12 -2.03 2.07 -1.40
C VAL A 12 -1.01 1.98 -0.26
N ALA A 13 -0.26 3.05 0.02
CA ALA A 13 0.68 3.05 1.14
C ALA A 13 -0.02 2.86 2.50
N ALA A 14 -1.15 3.54 2.72
CA ALA A 14 -1.93 3.38 3.94
C ALA A 14 -2.48 1.96 4.09
N GLU A 15 -2.97 1.37 3.00
CA GLU A 15 -3.45 -0.01 2.97
C GLU A 15 -2.36 -1.02 3.37
N VAL A 16 -1.11 -0.84 2.91
CA VAL A 16 0.01 -1.70 3.35
C VAL A 16 0.22 -1.61 4.86
N ALA A 17 0.14 -0.41 5.43
CA ALA A 17 0.26 -0.23 6.89
C ALA A 17 -0.92 -0.88 7.64
N ILE A 18 -2.15 -0.75 7.13
CA ILE A 18 -3.34 -1.40 7.68
C ILE A 18 -3.19 -2.92 7.62
N GLN A 19 -2.72 -3.47 6.49
CA GLN A 19 -2.48 -4.90 6.31
C GLN A 19 -1.49 -5.45 7.35
N ALA A 20 -0.40 -4.74 7.62
CA ALA A 20 0.55 -5.12 8.66
C ALA A 20 -0.08 -5.06 10.06
N MET A 21 -0.84 -4.01 10.33
CA MET A 21 -1.51 -3.80 11.63
C MET A 21 -2.51 -4.93 11.93
N VAL A 22 -3.38 -5.30 10.99
CA VAL A 22 -4.41 -6.33 11.22
C VAL A 22 -3.79 -7.72 11.38
N MET A 23 -2.68 -8.02 10.70
CA MET A 23 -1.95 -9.28 10.90
C MET A 23 -1.29 -9.36 12.27
N VAL A 24 -0.61 -8.30 12.70
CA VAL A 24 0.01 -8.26 14.05
C VAL A 24 -1.06 -8.39 15.12
N TRP A 25 -2.19 -7.72 14.97
CA TRP A 25 -3.34 -7.85 15.88
C TRP A 25 -3.87 -9.28 15.93
N ALA A 26 -4.04 -9.94 14.79
CA ALA A 26 -4.48 -11.33 14.71
C ALA A 26 -3.49 -12.29 15.38
N ILE A 27 -2.19 -12.13 15.13
CA ILE A 27 -1.16 -12.96 15.76
C ILE A 27 -1.10 -12.75 17.28
N ALA A 28 -1.22 -11.51 17.74
CA ALA A 28 -1.28 -11.22 19.19
C ALA A 28 -2.51 -11.88 19.84
N GLY A 29 -3.66 -11.86 19.20
CA GLY A 29 -4.86 -12.56 19.64
C GLY A 29 -4.69 -14.08 19.69
N LEU A 30 -4.07 -14.65 18.65
CA LEU A 30 -3.74 -16.07 18.60
C LEU A 30 -2.85 -16.49 19.78
N VAL A 31 -1.76 -15.74 20.02
CA VAL A 31 -0.85 -16.02 21.15
C VAL A 31 -1.61 -15.98 22.48
N LYS A 32 -2.40 -14.92 22.72
CA LYS A 32 -3.20 -14.78 23.94
C LYS A 32 -4.20 -15.92 24.10
N TRP A 33 -4.84 -16.37 23.03
CA TRP A 33 -5.80 -17.46 23.05
C TRP A 33 -5.13 -18.80 23.38
N VAL A 34 -3.95 -19.08 22.79
CA VAL A 34 -3.16 -20.29 23.10
C VAL A 34 -2.66 -20.28 24.53
N ASP A 35 -2.16 -19.14 25.04
CA ASP A 35 -1.76 -18.98 26.44
C ASP A 35 -2.92 -19.25 27.43
N GLY A 36 -4.16 -18.97 26.99
CA GLY A 36 -5.38 -19.25 27.73
C GLY A 36 -5.86 -20.72 27.65
N GLY A 37 -5.08 -21.61 27.01
CA GLY A 37 -5.39 -23.04 26.86
C GLY A 37 -6.08 -23.41 25.54
N GLY A 38 -6.18 -22.49 24.58
CA GLY A 38 -6.65 -22.77 23.23
C GLY A 38 -5.69 -23.68 22.47
N VAL A 39 -6.22 -24.61 21.68
CA VAL A 39 -5.42 -25.54 20.87
C VAL A 39 -5.53 -25.12 19.40
N PHE A 40 -4.41 -24.66 18.83
CA PHE A 40 -4.32 -24.29 17.43
C PHE A 40 -3.79 -25.47 16.61
N ASP A 41 -4.70 -26.17 15.95
CA ASP A 41 -4.39 -27.35 15.13
C ASP A 41 -5.06 -27.25 13.74
N LYS A 42 -4.83 -28.29 12.93
CA LYS A 42 -5.40 -28.37 11.58
C LYS A 42 -6.92 -28.36 11.60
N SER A 43 -7.57 -28.95 12.59
CA SER A 43 -9.03 -29.01 12.69
C SER A 43 -9.65 -27.64 12.87
N ILE A 44 -9.03 -26.78 13.68
CA ILE A 44 -9.42 -25.37 13.85
C ILE A 44 -9.24 -24.58 12.54
N MET A 45 -8.12 -24.78 11.85
CA MET A 45 -7.85 -24.09 10.58
C MET A 45 -8.86 -24.46 9.50
N GLU A 46 -9.29 -25.74 9.43
CA GLU A 46 -10.21 -26.24 8.41
C GLU A 46 -11.69 -26.01 8.77
N SER A 47 -12.00 -25.81 10.05
CA SER A 47 -13.39 -25.66 10.52
C SER A 47 -14.07 -24.36 10.12
N GLY A 48 -13.29 -23.32 9.75
CA GLY A 48 -13.80 -21.96 9.57
C GLY A 48 -14.25 -21.28 10.88
N ALA A 49 -13.94 -21.88 12.04
CA ALA A 49 -14.29 -21.31 13.33
C ALA A 49 -13.54 -20.00 13.61
N THR A 50 -14.15 -19.15 14.43
CA THR A 50 -13.56 -17.92 14.93
C THR A 50 -13.32 -18.01 16.44
N PRO A 51 -12.32 -18.80 16.89
CA PRO A 51 -12.15 -19.15 18.32
C PRO A 51 -11.73 -17.97 19.20
N PHE A 52 -11.25 -16.90 18.61
CA PHE A 52 -10.90 -15.63 19.28
C PHE A 52 -11.25 -14.44 18.37
N THR A 53 -11.53 -13.28 18.94
CA THR A 53 -12.01 -12.10 18.18
C THR A 53 -11.02 -11.64 17.13
N GLU A 54 -9.74 -11.66 17.46
CA GLU A 54 -8.66 -11.12 16.61
C GLU A 54 -8.44 -11.93 15.33
N VAL A 55 -9.03 -13.14 15.20
CA VAL A 55 -9.00 -13.93 13.95
C VAL A 55 -9.57 -13.15 12.76
N PHE A 56 -10.48 -12.20 13.00
CA PHE A 56 -10.97 -11.29 11.96
C PHE A 56 -9.86 -10.51 11.28
N GLY A 57 -8.72 -10.28 11.94
CA GLY A 57 -7.55 -9.66 11.33
C GLY A 57 -6.99 -10.48 10.17
N ILE A 58 -6.99 -11.82 10.26
CA ILE A 58 -6.58 -12.72 9.17
C ILE A 58 -7.58 -12.62 8.01
N ILE A 59 -8.87 -12.61 8.30
CA ILE A 59 -9.94 -12.53 7.29
C ILE A 59 -9.86 -11.19 6.54
N VAL A 60 -9.73 -10.09 7.28
CA VAL A 60 -9.57 -8.74 6.69
C VAL A 60 -8.31 -8.67 5.85
N HIS A 61 -7.17 -9.19 6.35
CA HIS A 61 -5.93 -9.25 5.60
C HIS A 61 -6.10 -10.00 4.28
N ALA A 62 -6.70 -11.18 4.31
CA ALA A 62 -6.90 -12.00 3.13
C ALA A 62 -7.80 -11.33 2.09
N ILE A 63 -8.99 -10.85 2.50
CA ILE A 63 -9.96 -10.24 1.59
C ILE A 63 -9.43 -8.92 1.03
N ASN A 64 -8.94 -8.04 1.90
CA ASN A 64 -8.45 -6.73 1.51
C ASN A 64 -7.19 -6.85 0.62
N GLY A 65 -6.25 -7.73 1.00
CA GLY A 65 -5.01 -7.97 0.25
C GLY A 65 -5.24 -8.61 -1.12
N THR A 66 -6.28 -9.48 -1.25
CA THR A 66 -6.59 -10.18 -2.50
C THR A 66 -7.42 -9.34 -3.47
N PHE A 67 -8.33 -8.50 -2.98
CA PHE A 67 -9.28 -7.80 -3.83
C PHE A 67 -9.13 -6.28 -3.79
N VAL A 68 -9.11 -5.67 -2.60
CA VAL A 68 -9.19 -4.22 -2.47
C VAL A 68 -7.88 -3.54 -2.87
N VAL A 69 -6.76 -3.98 -2.32
CA VAL A 69 -5.44 -3.39 -2.64
C VAL A 69 -5.09 -3.54 -4.13
N PRO A 70 -5.26 -4.71 -4.78
CA PRO A 70 -5.05 -4.84 -6.22
C PRO A 70 -5.98 -3.96 -7.06
N ALA A 71 -7.25 -3.84 -6.66
CA ALA A 71 -8.20 -2.97 -7.36
C ALA A 71 -7.76 -1.49 -7.29
N ILE A 72 -7.35 -1.01 -6.10
CA ILE A 72 -6.85 0.37 -5.93
C ILE A 72 -5.58 0.59 -6.75
N ALA A 73 -4.65 -0.37 -6.74
CA ALA A 73 -3.40 -0.29 -7.51
C ALA A 73 -3.67 -0.28 -9.03
N LEU A 74 -4.67 -1.04 -9.50
CA LEU A 74 -5.11 -1.02 -10.90
C LEU A 74 -5.71 0.34 -11.27
N VAL A 75 -6.56 0.92 -10.42
CA VAL A 75 -7.13 2.26 -10.64
C VAL A 75 -6.02 3.31 -10.63
N LEU A 76 -5.00 3.19 -9.76
CA LEU A 76 -3.81 4.05 -9.77
C LEU A 76 -3.08 3.95 -11.12
N LEU A 77 -2.87 2.73 -11.62
CA LEU A 77 -2.21 2.49 -12.90
C LEU A 77 -3.02 3.11 -14.06
N ILE A 78 -4.33 2.89 -14.12
CA ILE A 78 -5.22 3.47 -15.13
C ILE A 78 -5.17 5.00 -15.05
N THR A 79 -5.28 5.58 -13.85
CA THR A 79 -5.25 7.04 -13.63
C THR A 79 -3.93 7.65 -14.08
N SER A 80 -2.82 6.89 -14.04
CA SER A 80 -1.49 7.35 -14.43
C SER A 80 -1.41 7.81 -15.90
N PHE A 81 -2.19 7.18 -16.79
CA PHE A 81 -2.23 7.54 -18.22
C PHE A 81 -2.81 8.93 -18.47
N PHE A 82 -3.60 9.45 -17.54
CA PHE A 82 -4.31 10.72 -17.67
C PHE A 82 -3.70 11.88 -16.88
N THR A 83 -2.61 11.65 -16.13
CA THR A 83 -2.04 12.67 -15.22
C THR A 83 -1.15 13.70 -15.90
N LYS A 84 -0.58 13.39 -17.06
CA LYS A 84 0.47 14.18 -17.75
C LYS A 84 1.72 14.44 -16.88
N VAL A 85 1.94 13.67 -15.83
CA VAL A 85 3.11 13.76 -14.95
C VAL A 85 4.21 12.85 -15.48
N ARG A 86 5.41 13.39 -15.67
CA ARG A 86 6.55 12.62 -16.19
C ARG A 86 6.85 11.43 -15.27
N GLY A 87 6.86 10.24 -15.85
CA GLY A 87 7.14 8.98 -15.14
C GLY A 87 5.99 8.45 -14.27
N ALA A 88 4.77 9.02 -14.35
CA ALA A 88 3.61 8.53 -13.61
C ALA A 88 3.31 7.06 -13.94
N ILE A 89 3.28 6.69 -15.21
CA ILE A 89 3.02 5.32 -15.67
C ILE A 89 4.07 4.36 -15.11
N LYS A 90 5.37 4.72 -15.20
CA LYS A 90 6.45 3.87 -14.68
C LYS A 90 6.26 3.56 -13.19
N TRP A 91 5.98 4.57 -12.37
CA TRP A 91 5.86 4.38 -10.93
C TRP A 91 4.57 3.68 -10.52
N ALA A 92 3.46 3.97 -11.21
CA ALA A 92 2.21 3.22 -11.00
C ALA A 92 2.37 1.74 -11.41
N ALA A 93 3.08 1.46 -12.51
CA ALA A 93 3.38 0.10 -12.93
C ALA A 93 4.26 -0.65 -11.91
N ILE A 94 5.29 0.01 -11.34
CA ILE A 94 6.10 -0.57 -10.26
C ILE A 94 5.23 -0.93 -9.07
N VAL A 95 4.38 0.00 -8.61
CA VAL A 95 3.44 -0.26 -7.50
C VAL A 95 2.54 -1.45 -7.82
N PHE A 96 1.95 -1.50 -9.01
CA PHE A 96 1.06 -2.58 -9.42
C PHE A 96 1.77 -3.93 -9.47
N VAL A 97 2.99 -4.01 -10.03
CA VAL A 97 3.80 -5.24 -10.05
C VAL A 97 4.14 -5.70 -8.63
N LEU A 98 4.51 -4.78 -7.73
CA LEU A 98 4.78 -5.13 -6.34
C LEU A 98 3.53 -5.62 -5.61
N VAL A 99 2.34 -5.09 -5.93
CA VAL A 99 1.06 -5.59 -5.38
C VAL A 99 0.77 -7.00 -5.87
N VAL A 100 0.96 -7.28 -7.16
CA VAL A 100 0.77 -8.64 -7.71
C VAL A 100 1.77 -9.61 -7.06
N ALA A 101 3.04 -9.22 -6.98
CA ALA A 101 4.08 -10.02 -6.31
C ALA A 101 3.73 -10.25 -4.82
N GLN A 102 3.18 -9.25 -4.14
CA GLN A 102 2.75 -9.34 -2.73
C GLN A 102 1.74 -10.46 -2.53
N GLY A 103 0.71 -10.53 -3.37
CA GLY A 103 -0.29 -11.59 -3.32
C GLY A 103 0.31 -12.97 -3.57
N GLN A 104 1.12 -13.12 -4.64
CA GLN A 104 1.73 -14.41 -5.01
C GLN A 104 2.68 -14.92 -3.92
N ILE A 105 3.56 -14.04 -3.40
CA ILE A 105 4.51 -14.41 -2.34
C ILE A 105 3.76 -14.75 -1.04
N GLY A 106 2.65 -14.05 -0.74
CA GLY A 106 1.80 -14.36 0.41
C GLY A 106 1.20 -15.76 0.32
N TYR A 107 0.67 -16.16 -0.84
CA TYR A 107 0.17 -17.54 -1.05
C TYR A 107 1.29 -18.58 -0.92
N LEU A 108 2.45 -18.32 -1.49
CA LEU A 108 3.60 -19.22 -1.39
C LEU A 108 4.10 -19.37 0.07
N GLY A 109 3.84 -18.40 0.93
CA GLY A 109 4.18 -18.45 2.36
C GLY A 109 3.50 -19.59 3.12
N HIS A 110 2.36 -20.11 2.63
CA HIS A 110 1.70 -21.27 3.20
C HIS A 110 2.50 -22.58 3.00
N GLU A 111 3.18 -22.70 1.86
CA GLU A 111 3.99 -23.87 1.53
C GLU A 111 5.46 -23.70 1.96
N PHE A 112 5.98 -22.49 1.82
CA PHE A 112 7.37 -22.17 2.05
C PHE A 112 7.50 -21.01 3.06
N PRO A 113 7.83 -21.26 4.35
CA PRO A 113 7.89 -20.21 5.37
C PRO A 113 8.82 -19.03 5.01
N PHE A 114 9.89 -19.28 4.26
CA PHE A 114 10.78 -18.22 3.80
C PHE A 114 10.08 -17.24 2.82
N ALA A 115 9.10 -17.70 2.06
CA ALA A 115 8.28 -16.79 1.24
C ALA A 115 7.48 -15.81 2.12
N GLY A 116 7.07 -16.22 3.32
CA GLY A 116 6.48 -15.31 4.30
C GLY A 116 7.40 -14.14 4.69
N ALA A 117 8.71 -14.41 4.86
CA ALA A 117 9.70 -13.36 5.10
C ALA A 117 9.86 -12.43 3.89
N LEU A 118 9.88 -12.99 2.67
CA LEU A 118 9.92 -12.21 1.43
C LEU A 118 8.65 -11.37 1.24
N HIS A 119 7.48 -11.88 1.65
CA HIS A 119 6.22 -11.13 1.66
C HIS A 119 6.35 -9.87 2.53
N GLY A 120 6.91 -9.98 3.73
CA GLY A 120 7.19 -8.84 4.60
C GLY A 120 8.16 -7.84 3.97
N LEU A 121 9.25 -8.31 3.35
CA LEU A 121 10.21 -7.44 2.67
C LEU A 121 9.58 -6.72 1.46
N ASN A 122 8.80 -7.44 0.65
CA ASN A 122 8.09 -6.84 -0.48
C ASN A 122 7.05 -5.80 -0.02
N ALA A 123 6.40 -6.01 1.15
CA ALA A 123 5.48 -5.02 1.72
C ALA A 123 6.18 -3.68 2.01
N LEU A 124 7.41 -3.71 2.55
CA LEU A 124 8.21 -2.50 2.77
C LEU A 124 8.59 -1.80 1.44
N ALA A 125 8.95 -2.57 0.42
CA ALA A 125 9.24 -2.05 -0.91
C ALA A 125 7.98 -1.42 -1.54
N LEU A 126 6.83 -2.09 -1.44
CA LEU A 126 5.53 -1.61 -1.93
C LEU A 126 5.11 -0.32 -1.22
N PHE A 127 5.17 -0.27 0.11
CA PHE A 127 4.91 0.94 0.88
C PHE A 127 5.77 2.11 0.41
N SER A 128 7.08 1.87 0.29
CA SER A 128 8.05 2.89 -0.12
C SER A 128 7.78 3.39 -1.54
N ALA A 129 7.50 2.48 -2.48
CA ALA A 129 7.20 2.81 -3.87
C ALA A 129 5.90 3.62 -4.00
N ALA A 130 4.83 3.20 -3.28
CA ALA A 130 3.55 3.89 -3.28
C ALA A 130 3.66 5.29 -2.65
N PHE A 131 4.33 5.41 -1.50
CA PHE A 131 4.57 6.68 -0.84
C PHE A 131 5.39 7.65 -1.71
N TYR A 132 6.47 7.15 -2.32
CA TYR A 132 7.29 7.93 -3.25
C TYR A 132 6.46 8.39 -4.47
N THR A 133 5.62 7.52 -5.01
CA THR A 133 4.72 7.82 -6.13
C THR A 133 3.82 9.02 -5.80
N GLY A 134 3.23 9.05 -4.61
CA GLY A 134 2.41 10.17 -4.14
C GLY A 134 3.21 11.48 -3.94
N ARG A 135 4.43 11.38 -3.40
CA ARG A 135 5.30 12.57 -3.16
C ARG A 135 5.75 13.25 -4.44
N ARG A 136 6.04 12.51 -5.50
CA ARG A 136 6.49 13.07 -6.79
C ARG A 136 5.56 14.13 -7.37
N ILE A 137 4.27 14.06 -7.08
CA ILE A 137 3.29 15.04 -7.56
C ILE A 137 3.51 16.42 -6.92
N ARG A 138 4.03 16.51 -5.70
CA ARG A 138 4.29 17.81 -5.02
C ARG A 138 5.45 18.57 -5.67
N THR A 139 6.48 17.85 -6.12
CA THR A 139 7.70 18.45 -6.69
C THR A 139 7.45 19.06 -8.09
N ALA A 140 6.43 18.60 -8.81
CA ALA A 140 6.09 19.08 -10.14
C ALA A 140 5.17 20.32 -10.15
N ALA A 141 4.82 20.88 -8.99
CA ALA A 141 3.74 21.88 -8.85
C ALA A 141 4.20 23.29 -8.44
N SER A 142 5.52 23.54 -8.34
CA SER A 142 6.02 24.91 -8.09
C SER A 142 6.49 25.52 -9.41
N PRO A 143 5.70 26.39 -10.07
CA PRO A 143 6.29 27.34 -10.99
C PRO A 143 7.13 28.29 -10.14
N VAL A 144 8.40 28.47 -10.49
CA VAL A 144 9.19 29.62 -10.03
C VAL A 144 8.43 30.83 -10.56
N VAL A 145 7.84 31.60 -9.66
CA VAL A 145 7.39 32.96 -9.99
C VAL A 145 8.69 33.74 -10.19
N GLU A 146 9.05 33.92 -11.45
CA GLU A 146 10.09 34.85 -11.85
C GLU A 146 9.52 36.24 -11.55
N GLU A 147 10.00 36.83 -10.43
CA GLU A 147 9.70 38.18 -10.03
C GLU A 147 10.24 39.08 -11.13
N GLN A 148 9.38 39.63 -11.98
CA GLN A 148 9.76 40.60 -12.99
C GLN A 148 10.34 41.81 -12.27
N PRO A 149 11.56 42.29 -12.64
CA PRO A 149 12.10 43.50 -12.07
C PRO A 149 11.15 44.66 -12.33
N GLU A 150 10.75 45.33 -11.26
CA GLU A 150 9.94 46.54 -11.28
C GLU A 150 10.68 47.58 -12.13
N VAL A 151 10.13 47.88 -13.31
CA VAL A 151 10.64 48.95 -14.16
C VAL A 151 10.39 50.26 -13.42
N GLN A 152 11.41 50.78 -12.77
CA GLN A 152 11.40 52.11 -12.20
C GLN A 152 11.09 53.13 -13.30
N ALA A 153 9.88 53.68 -13.29
CA ALA A 153 9.45 54.76 -14.13
C ALA A 153 10.38 55.97 -13.86
N ALA A 154 11.18 56.33 -14.86
CA ALA A 154 11.98 57.54 -14.80
C ALA A 154 11.06 58.77 -14.78
N THR A 155 11.15 59.57 -13.73
CA THR A 155 10.46 60.84 -13.60
C THR A 155 11.09 61.83 -14.60
N PRO A 156 10.28 62.46 -15.50
CA PRO A 156 10.83 63.51 -16.36
C PRO A 156 11.04 64.78 -15.56
N VAL A 157 12.21 65.44 -15.77
CA VAL A 157 12.59 66.76 -15.26
C VAL A 157 11.92 67.85 -16.07
#